data_e83db5ec24393cce3e20e15ab7f453dd
#
_entry.id   e83db5ec24393cce3e20e15ab7f453dd
#
_cell.length_a   1.000
_cell.length_b   1.000
_cell.length_c   1.000
_cell.angle_alpha   90.00
_cell.angle_beta   90.00
_cell.angle_gamma   90.00
#
_symmetry.space_group_name_H-M   'P 1'
#
loop_
_entity.id
_entity.type
_entity.pdbx_description
1 polymer ?
#
loop_
_entity_poly.entity_id
_entity_poly.type
_entity_poly.pdbx_seq_one_letter_code
_entity_poly.pdbx_strand_id
1 'polypeptide(L)'
;MKKLLIIAGVVLAIFALIVFLTNQSQDEKLANNPYGTDDLNPATIDQLDDENYQNIALPDEVNEQIQSGDPTTVYFFSPTCQYCQQTTPVLMPVAEDMDVEVLQYNLLEYEQGWADYALEATPTLVHYENGQEVARWTGAQSKENIEQFFQEVVKK
;
A
#
# COMPACT_ATOMS: atom_id res chain seq x y z
N MET A 1 15.77 -46.14 -16.95
CA MET A 1 14.71 -45.42 -17.69
C MET A 1 13.41 -45.32 -16.91
N LYS A 2 12.78 -46.44 -16.43
CA LYS A 2 11.50 -46.42 -15.68
C LYS A 2 11.54 -45.54 -14.39
N LYS A 3 12.62 -45.63 -13.59
CA LYS A 3 12.77 -44.81 -12.36
C LYS A 3 12.87 -43.30 -12.68
N LEU A 4 13.52 -42.93 -13.79
CA LEU A 4 13.64 -41.53 -14.22
C LEU A 4 12.29 -40.98 -14.65
N LEU A 5 11.47 -41.77 -15.34
CA LEU A 5 10.11 -41.36 -15.75
C LEU A 5 9.18 -41.19 -14.56
N ILE A 6 9.33 -42.05 -13.53
CA ILE A 6 8.54 -41.93 -12.28
C ILE A 6 8.92 -40.64 -11.54
N ILE A 7 10.22 -40.35 -11.42
CA ILE A 7 10.69 -39.13 -10.75
C ILE A 7 10.21 -37.88 -11.52
N ALA A 8 10.32 -37.89 -12.85
CA ALA A 8 9.82 -36.78 -13.69
C ALA A 8 8.30 -36.59 -13.52
N GLY A 9 7.53 -37.67 -13.47
CA GLY A 9 6.09 -37.62 -13.24
C GLY A 9 5.71 -37.03 -11.86
N VAL A 10 6.45 -37.44 -10.81
CA VAL A 10 6.26 -36.89 -9.45
C VAL A 10 6.60 -35.38 -9.39
N VAL A 11 7.70 -34.99 -10.00
CA VAL A 11 8.10 -33.56 -10.07
C VAL A 11 7.04 -32.73 -10.77
N LEU A 12 6.53 -33.18 -11.92
CA LEU A 12 5.47 -32.50 -12.65
C LEU A 12 4.17 -32.43 -11.85
N ALA A 13 3.80 -33.48 -11.13
CA ALA A 13 2.61 -33.49 -10.28
C ALA A 13 2.73 -32.49 -9.10
N ILE A 14 3.92 -32.40 -8.49
CA ILE A 14 4.19 -31.41 -7.43
C ILE A 14 4.12 -29.99 -7.99
N PHE A 15 4.70 -29.76 -9.18
CA PHE A 15 4.64 -28.46 -9.83
C PHE A 15 3.19 -28.03 -10.16
N ALA A 16 2.41 -28.95 -10.72
CA ALA A 16 0.99 -28.70 -11.00
C ALA A 16 0.19 -28.40 -9.72
N LEU A 17 0.48 -29.11 -8.63
CA LEU A 17 -0.16 -28.87 -7.33
C LEU A 17 0.21 -27.48 -6.77
N ILE A 18 1.48 -27.09 -6.83
CA ILE A 18 1.94 -25.78 -6.38
C ILE A 18 1.24 -24.68 -7.18
N VAL A 19 1.22 -24.75 -8.51
CA VAL A 19 0.55 -23.78 -9.38
C VAL A 19 -0.94 -23.71 -9.05
N PHE A 20 -1.60 -24.84 -8.86
CA PHE A 20 -3.02 -24.87 -8.50
C PHE A 20 -3.30 -24.19 -7.15
N LEU A 21 -2.50 -24.49 -6.12
CA LEU A 21 -2.66 -23.88 -4.79
C LEU A 21 -2.35 -22.37 -4.81
N THR A 22 -1.34 -21.95 -5.58
CA THR A 22 -1.00 -20.54 -5.71
C THR A 22 -2.12 -19.76 -6.39
N ASN A 23 -2.68 -20.27 -7.48
CA ASN A 23 -3.80 -19.62 -8.17
C ASN A 23 -5.03 -19.53 -7.26
N GLN A 24 -5.36 -20.61 -6.54
CA GLN A 24 -6.51 -20.60 -5.62
C GLN A 24 -6.33 -19.57 -4.49
N SER A 25 -5.12 -19.44 -3.94
CA SER A 25 -4.82 -18.43 -2.92
C SER A 25 -4.91 -17.01 -3.47
N GLN A 26 -4.51 -16.77 -4.71
CA GLN A 26 -4.65 -15.45 -5.36
C GLN A 26 -6.12 -15.10 -5.62
N ASP A 27 -6.91 -16.05 -6.10
CA ASP A 27 -8.35 -15.83 -6.33
C ASP A 27 -9.07 -15.44 -5.03
N GLU A 28 -8.72 -16.06 -3.90
CA GLU A 28 -9.29 -15.75 -2.58
C GLU A 28 -8.89 -14.34 -2.10
N LYS A 29 -7.63 -13.94 -2.29
CA LYS A 29 -7.14 -12.59 -1.98
C LYS A 29 -7.84 -11.52 -2.81
N LEU A 30 -8.08 -11.79 -4.10
CA LEU A 30 -8.72 -10.86 -5.01
C LEU A 30 -10.21 -10.70 -4.74
N ALA A 31 -10.89 -11.70 -4.22
CA ALA A 31 -12.34 -11.69 -4.02
C ALA A 31 -12.86 -10.58 -3.08
N ASN A 32 -12.05 -10.11 -2.13
CA ASN A 32 -12.42 -9.09 -1.14
C ASN A 32 -11.32 -8.02 -0.98
N ASN A 33 -10.62 -7.67 -2.06
CA ASN A 33 -9.56 -6.68 -1.98
C ASN A 33 -10.11 -5.23 -1.91
N PRO A 34 -9.39 -4.28 -1.30
CA PRO A 34 -9.84 -2.90 -1.13
C PRO A 34 -9.86 -2.09 -2.43
N TYR A 35 -9.28 -2.60 -3.51
CA TYR A 35 -9.21 -1.90 -4.81
C TYR A 35 -10.47 -2.07 -5.65
N GLY A 36 -11.32 -3.06 -5.34
CA GLY A 36 -12.57 -3.33 -6.05
C GLY A 36 -12.40 -3.84 -7.49
N THR A 37 -11.22 -4.35 -7.82
CA THR A 37 -10.88 -4.93 -9.13
C THR A 37 -9.98 -6.15 -8.98
N ASP A 38 -10.10 -7.10 -9.91
CA ASP A 38 -9.21 -8.28 -9.97
C ASP A 38 -7.96 -8.02 -10.83
N ASP A 39 -7.92 -6.90 -11.56
CA ASP A 39 -6.80 -6.51 -12.42
C ASP A 39 -5.81 -5.65 -11.63
N LEU A 40 -5.03 -6.29 -10.78
CA LEU A 40 -4.01 -5.68 -9.94
C LEU A 40 -2.61 -6.16 -10.32
N ASN A 41 -1.63 -5.30 -10.09
CA ASN A 41 -0.22 -5.67 -10.23
C ASN A 41 0.14 -6.77 -9.22
N PRO A 42 0.93 -7.79 -9.61
CA PRO A 42 1.37 -8.85 -8.69
C PRO A 42 1.97 -8.34 -7.37
N ALA A 43 2.75 -7.24 -7.42
CA ALA A 43 3.33 -6.65 -6.22
C ALA A 43 2.27 -6.05 -5.26
N THR A 44 1.13 -5.59 -5.79
CA THR A 44 -0.03 -5.15 -5.00
C THR A 44 -0.75 -6.35 -4.39
N ILE A 45 -0.95 -7.42 -5.17
CA ILE A 45 -1.58 -8.67 -4.69
C ILE A 45 -0.78 -9.26 -3.53
N ASP A 46 0.54 -9.22 -3.59
CA ASP A 46 1.42 -9.73 -2.52
C ASP A 46 1.26 -8.97 -1.19
N GLN A 47 0.77 -7.72 -1.22
CA GLN A 47 0.54 -6.88 -0.03
C GLN A 47 -0.89 -6.94 0.53
N LEU A 48 -1.84 -7.58 -0.14
CA LEU A 48 -3.26 -7.58 0.27
C LEU A 48 -3.49 -8.14 1.69
N ASP A 49 -2.67 -9.09 2.13
CA ASP A 49 -2.75 -9.71 3.46
C ASP A 49 -1.81 -9.06 4.49
N ASP A 50 -1.04 -8.04 4.11
CA ASP A 50 -0.12 -7.35 5.02
C ASP A 50 -0.89 -6.34 5.88
N GLU A 51 -0.79 -6.49 7.20
CA GLU A 51 -1.47 -5.64 8.19
C GLU A 51 -1.11 -4.15 8.06
N ASN A 52 0.05 -3.83 7.47
CA ASN A 52 0.48 -2.46 7.26
C ASN A 52 -0.14 -1.80 6.01
N TYR A 53 -0.92 -2.53 5.21
CA TYR A 53 -1.53 -2.02 3.98
C TYR A 53 -3.06 -2.18 3.98
N GLN A 54 -3.70 -1.96 5.14
CA GLN A 54 -5.14 -2.15 5.29
C GLN A 54 -5.97 -0.86 5.16
N ASN A 55 -5.32 0.31 5.07
CA ASN A 55 -5.99 1.62 4.93
C ASN A 55 -5.91 2.14 3.49
N ILE A 56 -6.05 1.24 2.51
CA ILE A 56 -6.06 1.61 1.10
C ILE A 56 -7.27 2.51 0.83
N ALA A 57 -7.01 3.65 0.20
CA ALA A 57 -8.04 4.57 -0.27
C ALA A 57 -7.92 4.76 -1.79
N LEU A 58 -9.06 4.73 -2.46
CA LEU A 58 -9.17 4.90 -3.91
C LEU A 58 -9.02 6.40 -4.28
N PRO A 59 -8.67 6.72 -5.54
CA PRO A 59 -8.50 8.11 -5.98
C PRO A 59 -9.68 9.03 -5.66
N ASP A 60 -10.91 8.54 -5.91
CA ASP A 60 -12.13 9.33 -5.65
C ASP A 60 -12.34 9.54 -4.15
N GLU A 61 -12.07 8.54 -3.32
CA GLU A 61 -12.18 8.62 -1.86
C GLU A 61 -11.19 9.65 -1.28
N VAL A 62 -9.93 9.59 -1.71
CA VAL A 62 -8.91 10.57 -1.29
C VAL A 62 -9.30 11.98 -1.71
N ASN A 63 -9.77 12.13 -2.95
CA ASN A 63 -10.21 13.42 -3.46
C ASN A 63 -11.42 13.98 -2.71
N GLU A 64 -12.42 13.14 -2.42
CA GLU A 64 -13.60 13.51 -1.63
C GLU A 64 -13.22 13.91 -0.20
N GLN A 65 -12.34 13.16 0.46
CA GLN A 65 -11.86 13.48 1.80
C GLN A 65 -11.12 14.83 1.84
N ILE A 66 -10.23 15.08 0.90
CA ILE A 66 -9.54 16.38 0.82
C ILE A 66 -10.54 17.52 0.54
N GLN A 67 -11.50 17.32 -0.36
CA GLN A 67 -12.49 18.35 -0.72
C GLN A 67 -13.53 18.59 0.39
N SER A 68 -13.77 17.65 1.29
CA SER A 68 -14.65 17.84 2.44
C SER A 68 -14.17 18.96 3.35
N GLY A 69 -12.86 19.22 3.34
CA GLY A 69 -12.20 20.20 4.20
C GLY A 69 -11.79 19.65 5.56
N ASP A 70 -12.15 18.42 5.87
CA ASP A 70 -11.71 17.75 7.10
C ASP A 70 -10.19 17.48 7.07
N PRO A 71 -9.52 17.52 8.23
CA PRO A 71 -8.11 17.16 8.32
C PRO A 71 -7.86 15.76 7.74
N THR A 72 -7.04 15.67 6.69
CA THR A 72 -6.81 14.43 5.96
C THR A 72 -5.31 14.18 5.79
N THR A 73 -4.83 13.00 6.17
CA THR A 73 -3.43 12.59 5.97
C THR A 73 -3.36 11.48 4.95
N VAL A 74 -2.59 11.69 3.87
CA VAL A 74 -2.46 10.73 2.76
C VAL A 74 -1.02 10.29 2.61
N TYR A 75 -0.81 8.98 2.58
CA TYR A 75 0.47 8.33 2.33
C TYR A 75 0.52 7.77 0.91
N PHE A 76 1.31 8.39 0.06
CA PHE A 76 1.53 7.99 -1.32
C PHE A 76 2.69 7.01 -1.40
N PHE A 77 2.41 5.80 -1.86
CA PHE A 77 3.38 4.72 -1.89
C PHE A 77 3.31 3.90 -3.19
N SER A 78 4.29 3.05 -3.39
CA SER A 78 4.25 1.98 -4.40
C SER A 78 4.77 0.68 -3.77
N PRO A 79 4.11 -0.47 -4.00
CA PRO A 79 4.58 -1.79 -3.58
C PRO A 79 6.00 -2.12 -4.02
N THR A 80 6.43 -1.62 -5.18
CA THR A 80 7.76 -1.86 -5.75
C THR A 80 8.84 -0.89 -5.26
N CYS A 81 8.46 0.12 -4.46
CA CYS A 81 9.39 1.10 -3.93
C CYS A 81 10.10 0.56 -2.67
N GLN A 82 11.42 0.41 -2.72
CA GLN A 82 12.21 -0.10 -1.59
C GLN A 82 12.09 0.78 -0.33
N TYR A 83 12.05 2.11 -0.50
CA TYR A 83 11.89 3.04 0.62
C TYR A 83 10.49 2.97 1.23
N CYS A 84 9.45 2.70 0.43
CA CYS A 84 8.10 2.46 0.94
C CYS A 84 8.05 1.19 1.79
N GLN A 85 8.65 0.09 1.30
CA GLN A 85 8.72 -1.17 2.04
C GLN A 85 9.43 -1.04 3.41
N GLN A 86 10.36 -0.07 3.54
CA GLN A 86 11.02 0.24 4.81
C GLN A 86 10.21 1.19 5.69
N THR A 87 9.48 2.14 5.09
CA THR A 87 8.77 3.19 5.82
C THR A 87 7.41 2.71 6.32
N THR A 88 6.65 1.98 5.51
CA THR A 88 5.28 1.57 5.86
C THR A 88 5.20 0.78 7.17
N PRO A 89 6.08 -0.22 7.44
CA PRO A 89 6.05 -0.95 8.72
C PRO A 89 6.44 -0.12 9.95
N VAL A 90 6.94 1.09 9.76
CA VAL A 90 7.23 2.05 10.83
C VAL A 90 6.09 3.07 10.93
N LEU A 91 5.64 3.60 9.80
CA LEU A 91 4.61 4.63 9.73
C LEU A 91 3.27 4.15 10.27
N MET A 92 2.78 2.99 9.82
CA MET A 92 1.42 2.56 10.14
C MET A 92 1.25 2.21 11.62
N PRO A 93 2.17 1.47 12.29
CA PRO A 93 2.08 1.29 13.73
C PRO A 93 2.19 2.60 14.53
N VAL A 94 3.00 3.57 14.10
CA VAL A 94 3.07 4.88 14.76
C VAL A 94 1.76 5.65 14.58
N ALA A 95 1.14 5.59 13.42
CA ALA A 95 -0.14 6.21 13.16
C ALA A 95 -1.24 5.62 14.08
N GLU A 96 -1.27 4.28 14.21
CA GLU A 96 -2.18 3.57 15.13
C GLU A 96 -1.93 3.95 16.59
N ASP A 97 -0.68 3.89 17.06
CA ASP A 97 -0.27 4.26 18.43
C ASP A 97 -0.65 5.70 18.79
N MET A 98 -0.66 6.57 17.79
CA MET A 98 -0.96 8.00 17.95
C MET A 98 -2.42 8.36 17.59
N ASP A 99 -3.27 7.39 17.25
CA ASP A 99 -4.66 7.62 16.84
C ASP A 99 -4.75 8.65 15.68
N VAL A 100 -3.92 8.44 14.66
CA VAL A 100 -3.88 9.21 13.41
C VAL A 100 -4.34 8.34 12.26
N GLU A 101 -5.42 8.74 11.60
CA GLU A 101 -5.85 8.11 10.38
C GLU A 101 -4.93 8.49 9.22
N VAL A 102 -4.39 7.47 8.53
CA VAL A 102 -3.53 7.65 7.35
C VAL A 102 -4.13 6.87 6.20
N LEU A 103 -4.63 7.58 5.20
CA LEU A 103 -5.11 6.99 3.94
C LEU A 103 -3.91 6.58 3.09
N GLN A 104 -3.94 5.38 2.51
CA GLN A 104 -2.86 4.83 1.71
C GLN A 104 -3.23 4.84 0.22
N TYR A 105 -2.54 5.70 -0.57
CA TYR A 105 -2.75 5.81 -2.01
C TYR A 105 -1.66 5.05 -2.77
N ASN A 106 -2.05 4.02 -3.51
CA ASN A 106 -1.12 3.18 -4.27
C ASN A 106 -0.84 3.76 -5.67
N LEU A 107 0.33 4.34 -5.85
CA LEU A 107 0.74 4.94 -7.12
C LEU A 107 1.13 3.92 -8.21
N LEU A 108 1.26 2.64 -7.87
CA LEU A 108 1.47 1.59 -8.87
C LEU A 108 0.17 1.25 -9.61
N GLU A 109 -0.96 1.32 -8.92
CA GLU A 109 -2.30 1.09 -9.50
C GLU A 109 -2.90 2.39 -10.07
N TYR A 110 -2.61 3.53 -9.44
CA TYR A 110 -3.20 4.83 -9.77
C TYR A 110 -2.12 5.86 -10.11
N GLU A 111 -1.46 5.68 -11.28
CA GLU A 111 -0.34 6.52 -11.73
C GLU A 111 -0.70 8.00 -11.89
N GLN A 112 -1.97 8.34 -12.15
CA GLN A 112 -2.40 9.74 -12.24
C GLN A 112 -2.11 10.53 -10.96
N GLY A 113 -2.04 9.88 -9.80
CA GLY A 113 -1.70 10.52 -8.53
C GLY A 113 -0.35 11.25 -8.53
N TRP A 114 0.60 10.85 -9.37
CA TRP A 114 1.87 11.57 -9.51
C TRP A 114 1.65 13.03 -9.94
N ALA A 115 0.78 13.24 -10.92
CA ALA A 115 0.47 14.57 -11.45
C ALA A 115 -0.53 15.31 -10.56
N ASP A 116 -1.60 14.62 -10.11
CA ASP A 116 -2.70 15.21 -9.35
C ASP A 116 -2.24 15.82 -8.02
N TYR A 117 -1.27 15.17 -7.36
CA TYR A 117 -0.73 15.60 -6.06
C TYR A 117 0.69 16.19 -6.15
N ALA A 118 1.19 16.47 -7.36
CA ALA A 118 2.52 17.02 -7.61
C ALA A 118 3.63 16.27 -6.85
N LEU A 119 3.65 14.94 -6.98
CA LEU A 119 4.60 14.07 -6.29
C LEU A 119 5.89 13.92 -7.09
N GLU A 120 7.03 14.00 -6.41
CA GLU A 120 8.36 13.87 -7.02
C GLU A 120 9.00 12.51 -6.73
N ALA A 121 8.64 11.88 -5.62
CA ALA A 121 9.17 10.58 -5.20
C ALA A 121 8.23 9.87 -4.23
N THR A 122 8.48 8.57 -4.00
CA THR A 122 7.84 7.76 -2.95
C THR A 122 8.86 7.25 -1.94
N PRO A 123 8.46 7.08 -0.68
CA PRO A 123 7.17 7.46 -0.10
C PRO A 123 7.02 8.97 0.05
N THR A 124 5.80 9.49 -0.01
CA THR A 124 5.45 10.86 0.37
C THR A 124 4.22 10.83 1.27
N LEU A 125 4.28 11.53 2.41
CA LEU A 125 3.14 11.77 3.28
C LEU A 125 2.73 13.24 3.16
N VAL A 126 1.44 13.49 2.98
CA VAL A 126 0.88 14.84 2.87
C VAL A 126 -0.26 15.01 3.85
N HIS A 127 -0.28 16.12 4.56
CA HIS A 127 -1.41 16.51 5.41
C HIS A 127 -2.16 17.69 4.82
N TYR A 128 -3.49 17.58 4.79
CA TYR A 128 -4.42 18.56 4.27
C TYR A 128 -5.34 19.08 5.37
N GLU A 129 -5.64 20.40 5.35
CA GLU A 129 -6.67 21.04 6.16
C GLU A 129 -7.46 22.01 5.30
N ASN A 130 -8.78 22.04 5.45
CA ASN A 130 -9.66 22.90 4.65
C ASN A 130 -9.46 22.73 3.13
N GLY A 131 -9.16 21.53 2.67
CA GLY A 131 -8.92 21.22 1.27
C GLY A 131 -7.57 21.67 0.72
N GLN A 132 -6.67 22.14 1.56
CA GLN A 132 -5.34 22.63 1.16
C GLN A 132 -4.22 21.85 1.85
N GLU A 133 -3.14 21.62 1.11
CA GLU A 133 -1.95 21.05 1.69
C GLU A 133 -1.33 21.98 2.73
N VAL A 134 -1.12 21.48 3.94
CA VAL A 134 -0.48 22.19 5.05
C VAL A 134 1.00 21.83 5.16
N ALA A 135 1.33 20.56 5.02
CA ALA A 135 2.70 20.06 5.10
C ALA A 135 2.86 18.73 4.38
N ARG A 136 4.08 18.47 3.91
CA ARG A 136 4.48 17.15 3.39
C ARG A 136 5.87 16.77 3.82
N TRP A 137 6.15 15.50 3.81
CA TRP A 137 7.51 14.98 3.74
C TRP A 137 7.66 14.07 2.51
N THR A 138 8.87 13.92 1.99
CA THR A 138 9.21 13.02 0.89
C THR A 138 10.44 12.18 1.26
N GLY A 139 10.42 10.89 0.90
CA GLY A 139 11.45 9.93 1.23
C GLY A 139 11.23 9.23 2.56
N ALA A 140 12.07 8.21 2.83
CA ALA A 140 12.00 7.44 4.08
C ALA A 140 12.31 8.31 5.30
N GLN A 141 11.57 8.10 6.40
CA GLN A 141 11.72 8.82 7.65
C GLN A 141 11.98 7.87 8.82
N SER A 142 12.63 8.37 9.86
CA SER A 142 12.77 7.65 11.12
C SER A 142 11.46 7.69 11.92
N LYS A 143 11.31 6.78 12.88
CA LYS A 143 10.16 6.75 13.79
C LYS A 143 9.96 8.10 14.49
N GLU A 144 11.05 8.69 14.98
CA GLU A 144 11.04 9.97 15.68
C GLU A 144 10.52 11.12 14.81
N ASN A 145 10.94 11.15 13.54
CA ASN A 145 10.49 12.16 12.59
C ASN A 145 8.99 12.00 12.26
N ILE A 146 8.50 10.77 12.17
CA ILE A 146 7.08 10.46 11.95
C ILE A 146 6.26 10.93 13.16
N GLU A 147 6.68 10.57 14.37
CA GLU A 147 6.03 11.00 15.62
C GLU A 147 6.00 12.53 15.73
N GLN A 148 7.11 13.18 15.43
CA GLN A 148 7.18 14.64 15.44
C GLN A 148 6.22 15.28 14.42
N PHE A 149 6.16 14.77 13.19
CA PHE A 149 5.24 15.26 12.18
C PHE A 149 3.78 15.11 12.65
N PHE A 150 3.40 13.98 13.21
CA PHE A 150 2.05 13.77 13.71
C PHE A 150 1.72 14.71 14.89
N GLN A 151 2.65 14.93 15.82
CA GLN A 151 2.44 15.84 16.95
C GLN A 151 2.36 17.30 16.54
N GLU A 152 3.23 17.75 15.63
CA GLU A 152 3.37 19.17 15.31
C GLU A 152 2.47 19.63 14.15
N VAL A 153 2.03 18.70 13.29
CA VAL A 153 1.27 19.02 12.08
C VAL A 153 -0.17 18.49 12.18
N VAL A 154 -0.34 17.20 12.48
CA VAL A 154 -1.65 16.54 12.35
C VAL A 154 -2.51 16.73 13.60
N LYS A 155 -1.93 16.75 14.79
CA LYS A 155 -2.64 16.79 16.10
C LYS A 155 -2.61 18.17 16.78
N LYS A 156 -2.48 19.23 16.03
CA LYS A 156 -2.50 20.62 16.55
C LYS A 156 -3.84 21.03 17.10
#